data_e2c0c71b205c663bc8c3d90441884ac1
#
_entry.id   e2c0c71b205c663bc8c3d90441884ac1
#
_cell.length_a   1.000
_cell.length_b   1.000
_cell.length_c   1.000
_cell.angle_alpha   90.00
_cell.angle_beta   90.00
_cell.angle_gamma   90.00
#
_symmetry.space_group_name_H-M   'P 1'
#
loop_
_entity.id
_entity.type
_entity.pdbx_description
1 polymer ?
#
loop_
_entity_poly.entity_id
_entity_poly.type
_entity_poly.pdbx_seq_one_letter_code
_entity_poly.pdbx_strand_id
1 'polypeptide(L)'
;MIAALALVVLSLAASHVLEAPKPAPPPRPHIVWKPIPYGAQRKAEMAAYSKKHYGIDSWRLRPKVIVEHYTGGESLSEAWRTFASNQPDPELGGLPGTCAHFIVAKNGTIYQLVPLDVMCRHTVGLNYVAIGIEHVGTSDQEILHDKAQMRASLELTAWLHWRFHIKLHNVIGHNESLSSPYHRERYKPWAHQTHADWKHADMRIYRKRLRALLAAYRRS
;
A
#
# COMPACT_ATOMS: atom_id res chain seq x y z
N MET A 1 -37.87 -57.38 48.68
CA MET A 1 -36.83 -57.21 47.65
C MET A 1 -36.81 -55.73 47.26
N ILE A 2 -35.79 -55.00 47.66
CA ILE A 2 -35.66 -53.55 47.43
C ILE A 2 -34.54 -53.43 46.39
N ALA A 3 -34.89 -52.94 45.20
CA ALA A 3 -33.95 -52.74 44.13
C ALA A 3 -33.30 -51.28 44.30
N ALA A 4 -31.97 -51.23 44.46
CA ALA A 4 -31.23 -49.98 44.53
C ALA A 4 -30.90 -49.51 43.13
N LEU A 5 -31.38 -48.32 42.77
CA LEU A 5 -31.08 -47.64 41.52
C LEU A 5 -29.75 -46.85 41.71
N ALA A 6 -28.71 -47.25 41.01
CA ALA A 6 -27.42 -46.53 40.99
C ALA A 6 -27.48 -45.40 39.96
N LEU A 7 -27.39 -44.17 40.42
CA LEU A 7 -27.28 -42.99 39.57
C LEU A 7 -25.81 -42.80 39.12
N VAL A 8 -25.55 -43.01 37.83
CA VAL A 8 -24.25 -42.71 37.22
C VAL A 8 -24.23 -41.24 36.83
N VAL A 9 -23.49 -40.42 37.55
CA VAL A 9 -23.24 -39.00 37.20
C VAL A 9 -22.08 -38.93 36.22
N LEU A 10 -22.39 -38.72 34.93
CA LEU A 10 -21.36 -38.41 33.93
C LEU A 10 -20.90 -36.95 34.10
N SER A 11 -19.67 -36.77 34.58
CA SER A 11 -19.02 -35.49 34.66
C SER A 11 -18.46 -35.12 33.27
N LEU A 12 -19.09 -34.16 32.57
CA LEU A 12 -18.57 -33.56 31.34
C LEU A 12 -17.46 -32.57 31.71
N ALA A 13 -16.20 -33.00 31.59
CA ALA A 13 -15.06 -32.09 31.66
C ALA A 13 -15.05 -31.22 30.41
N ALA A 14 -15.42 -29.94 30.57
CA ALA A 14 -15.29 -28.91 29.52
C ALA A 14 -13.80 -28.65 29.29
N SER A 15 -13.27 -29.16 28.18
CA SER A 15 -11.91 -28.82 27.74
C SER A 15 -11.90 -27.36 27.29
N HIS A 16 -11.40 -26.48 28.13
CA HIS A 16 -11.08 -25.10 27.73
C HIS A 16 -9.93 -25.17 26.73
N VAL A 17 -10.24 -25.10 25.43
CA VAL A 17 -9.24 -24.85 24.40
C VAL A 17 -8.74 -23.43 24.63
N LEU A 18 -7.54 -23.29 25.17
CA LEU A 18 -6.84 -22.01 25.27
C LEU A 18 -6.62 -21.50 23.83
N GLU A 19 -7.40 -20.50 23.44
CA GLU A 19 -7.22 -19.80 22.16
C GLU A 19 -5.81 -19.22 22.12
N ALA A 20 -5.01 -19.62 21.11
CA ALA A 20 -3.66 -19.09 20.97
C ALA A 20 -3.70 -17.55 20.89
N PRO A 21 -2.78 -16.85 21.57
CA PRO A 21 -2.77 -15.40 21.57
C PRO A 21 -2.72 -14.85 20.13
N LYS A 22 -3.56 -13.87 19.84
CA LYS A 22 -3.55 -13.23 18.51
C LYS A 22 -2.16 -12.64 18.26
N PRO A 23 -1.59 -12.84 17.06
CA PRO A 23 -0.29 -12.29 16.72
C PRO A 23 -0.24 -10.78 16.95
N ALA A 24 0.84 -10.29 17.54
CA ALA A 24 1.04 -8.86 17.71
C ALA A 24 1.06 -8.13 16.34
N PRO A 25 0.52 -6.90 16.27
CA PRO A 25 0.55 -6.14 15.04
C PRO A 25 2.00 -5.76 14.68
N PRO A 26 2.34 -5.70 13.37
CA PRO A 26 3.59 -5.09 12.94
C PRO A 26 3.75 -3.69 13.54
N PRO A 27 4.91 -3.33 14.11
CA PRO A 27 5.13 -2.01 14.66
C PRO A 27 4.98 -0.94 13.57
N ARG A 28 4.42 0.21 13.94
CA ARG A 28 4.42 1.36 13.03
C ARG A 28 5.86 1.88 12.94
N PRO A 29 6.46 1.98 11.74
CA PRO A 29 7.79 2.54 11.59
C PRO A 29 7.79 4.04 11.91
N HIS A 30 8.98 4.61 12.13
CA HIS A 30 9.12 6.06 12.25
C HIS A 30 8.82 6.71 10.91
N ILE A 31 7.81 7.60 10.86
CA ILE A 31 7.35 8.29 9.66
C ILE A 31 7.45 9.78 9.88
N VAL A 32 8.20 10.47 9.04
CA VAL A 32 8.32 11.93 9.01
C VAL A 32 7.16 12.51 8.20
N TRP A 33 6.37 13.39 8.81
CA TRP A 33 5.33 14.12 8.10
C TRP A 33 5.95 15.24 7.27
N LYS A 34 5.87 15.14 5.94
CA LYS A 34 6.39 16.11 4.97
C LYS A 34 5.32 16.40 3.90
N PRO A 35 4.24 17.11 4.28
CA PRO A 35 3.07 17.22 3.43
C PRO A 35 3.36 17.99 2.14
N ILE A 36 2.66 17.57 1.08
CA ILE A 36 2.49 18.38 -0.13
C ILE A 36 1.21 19.21 -0.01
N PRO A 37 1.09 20.34 -0.75
CA PRO A 37 -0.16 21.09 -0.82
C PRO A 37 -1.30 20.21 -1.37
N TYR A 38 -2.34 19.97 -0.55
CA TYR A 38 -3.50 19.18 -0.93
C TYR A 38 -4.80 19.82 -0.40
N GLY A 39 -5.02 21.08 -0.81
CA GLY A 39 -6.17 21.89 -0.40
C GLY A 39 -7.47 21.55 -1.11
N ALA A 40 -8.47 22.42 -0.97
CA ALA A 40 -9.81 22.24 -1.52
C ALA A 40 -9.78 22.07 -3.07
N GLN A 41 -8.98 22.88 -3.76
CA GLN A 41 -8.83 22.82 -5.22
C GLN A 41 -8.36 21.41 -5.66
N ARG A 42 -7.25 20.91 -5.13
CA ARG A 42 -6.70 19.59 -5.52
C ARG A 42 -7.65 18.44 -5.16
N LYS A 43 -8.42 18.57 -4.07
CA LYS A 43 -9.48 17.62 -3.72
C LYS A 43 -10.62 17.62 -4.75
N ALA A 44 -11.04 18.80 -5.21
CA ALA A 44 -12.06 18.92 -6.25
C ALA A 44 -11.57 18.34 -7.59
N GLU A 45 -10.33 18.63 -7.98
CA GLU A 45 -9.68 18.05 -9.16
C GLU A 45 -9.60 16.52 -9.07
N MET A 46 -9.24 15.99 -7.90
CA MET A 46 -9.17 14.53 -7.68
C MET A 46 -10.57 13.89 -7.72
N ALA A 47 -11.60 14.53 -7.21
CA ALA A 47 -12.97 14.05 -7.31
C ALA A 47 -13.45 14.02 -8.78
N ALA A 48 -13.16 15.06 -9.55
CA ALA A 48 -13.45 15.11 -10.98
C ALA A 48 -12.71 14.02 -11.77
N TYR A 49 -11.41 13.85 -11.49
CA TYR A 49 -10.59 12.76 -12.03
C TYR A 49 -11.21 11.38 -11.69
N SER A 50 -11.51 11.14 -10.43
CA SER A 50 -12.08 9.88 -9.96
C SER A 50 -13.46 9.60 -10.59
N LYS A 51 -14.28 10.63 -10.79
CA LYS A 51 -15.56 10.50 -11.49
C LYS A 51 -15.37 10.09 -12.95
N LYS A 52 -14.43 10.72 -13.66
CA LYS A 52 -14.12 10.42 -15.07
C LYS A 52 -13.59 8.99 -15.23
N HIS A 53 -12.59 8.62 -14.42
CA HIS A 53 -11.82 7.38 -14.61
C HIS A 53 -12.45 6.16 -13.91
N TYR A 54 -13.10 6.37 -12.75
CA TYR A 54 -13.62 5.26 -11.92
C TYR A 54 -15.14 5.30 -11.74
N GLY A 55 -15.81 6.40 -12.13
CA GLY A 55 -17.23 6.61 -11.88
C GLY A 55 -17.55 6.94 -10.41
N ILE A 56 -16.57 7.41 -9.65
CA ILE A 56 -16.67 7.70 -8.21
C ILE A 56 -16.48 9.20 -8.01
N ASP A 57 -17.53 9.91 -7.59
CA ASP A 57 -17.48 11.35 -7.30
C ASP A 57 -16.92 11.57 -5.87
N SER A 58 -15.63 11.35 -5.71
CA SER A 58 -14.94 11.46 -4.42
C SER A 58 -13.43 11.58 -4.59
N TRP A 59 -12.78 12.28 -3.67
CA TRP A 59 -11.33 12.34 -3.49
C TRP A 59 -10.85 11.43 -2.34
N ARG A 60 -11.78 10.76 -1.63
CA ARG A 60 -11.47 9.94 -0.48
C ARG A 60 -11.01 8.54 -0.87
N LEU A 61 -9.95 8.08 -0.22
CA LEU A 61 -9.37 6.76 -0.41
C LEU A 61 -9.86 5.77 0.66
N ARG A 62 -10.16 4.56 0.22
CA ARG A 62 -10.30 3.37 1.08
C ARG A 62 -9.32 2.31 0.59
N PRO A 63 -8.14 2.18 1.22
CA PRO A 63 -7.05 1.35 0.71
C PRO A 63 -7.41 -0.14 0.63
N LYS A 64 -7.09 -0.77 -0.50
CA LYS A 64 -7.19 -2.22 -0.75
C LYS A 64 -5.96 -2.77 -1.47
N VAL A 65 -5.12 -1.88 -1.97
CA VAL A 65 -3.90 -2.19 -2.74
C VAL A 65 -2.77 -1.30 -2.23
N ILE A 66 -1.55 -1.81 -2.23
CA ILE A 66 -0.32 -1.03 -2.11
C ILE A 66 0.41 -1.18 -3.42
N VAL A 67 0.83 -0.04 -4.01
CA VAL A 67 1.62 -0.01 -5.24
C VAL A 67 2.99 0.56 -4.92
N GLU A 68 4.01 -0.23 -5.23
CA GLU A 68 5.41 0.16 -5.11
C GLU A 68 5.85 0.82 -6.41
N HIS A 69 6.56 1.97 -6.27
CA HIS A 69 7.10 2.78 -7.35
C HIS A 69 8.56 3.13 -7.10
N TYR A 70 9.24 3.65 -8.10
CA TYR A 70 10.47 4.42 -7.90
C TYR A 70 10.40 5.77 -8.63
N THR A 71 11.09 6.75 -8.07
CA THR A 71 11.00 8.15 -8.51
C THR A 71 11.62 8.44 -9.88
N GLY A 72 12.41 7.51 -10.43
CA GLY A 72 13.20 7.73 -11.64
C GLY A 72 14.36 8.71 -11.46
N GLY A 73 14.64 9.14 -10.22
CA GLY A 73 15.67 10.11 -9.88
C GLY A 73 16.28 9.84 -8.52
N GLU A 74 17.40 10.53 -8.25
CA GLU A 74 18.25 10.34 -7.08
C GLU A 74 17.88 11.25 -5.89
N SER A 75 16.93 12.17 -6.09
CA SER A 75 16.66 13.26 -5.15
C SER A 75 15.26 13.21 -4.55
N LEU A 76 15.19 13.02 -3.23
CA LEU A 76 13.96 13.22 -2.45
C LEU A 76 13.33 14.60 -2.71
N SER A 77 14.14 15.66 -2.76
CA SER A 77 13.63 17.02 -2.91
C SER A 77 13.02 17.27 -4.28
N GLU A 78 13.52 16.64 -5.33
CA GLU A 78 12.95 16.72 -6.68
C GLU A 78 11.62 15.97 -6.75
N ALA A 79 11.57 14.73 -6.27
CA ALA A 79 10.33 13.95 -6.19
C ALA A 79 9.24 14.71 -5.38
N TRP A 80 9.62 15.25 -4.22
CA TRP A 80 8.69 16.03 -3.41
C TRP A 80 8.18 17.28 -4.14
N ARG A 81 9.06 18.06 -4.82
CA ARG A 81 8.67 19.24 -5.60
C ARG A 81 7.73 18.88 -6.75
N THR A 82 8.00 17.78 -7.46
CA THR A 82 7.13 17.28 -8.51
C THR A 82 5.72 17.03 -7.98
N PHE A 83 5.61 16.30 -6.86
CA PHE A 83 4.30 16.02 -6.26
C PHE A 83 3.62 17.24 -5.64
N ALA A 84 4.40 18.20 -5.13
CA ALA A 84 3.87 19.42 -4.53
C ALA A 84 3.32 20.41 -5.57
N SER A 85 3.85 20.41 -6.79
CA SER A 85 3.56 21.42 -7.81
C SER A 85 2.13 21.37 -8.35
N ASN A 86 1.44 20.24 -8.28
CA ASN A 86 0.10 20.00 -8.84
C ASN A 86 -0.03 20.42 -10.31
N GLN A 87 1.03 20.24 -11.10
CA GLN A 87 1.02 20.48 -12.53
C GLN A 87 0.39 19.30 -13.28
N PRO A 88 -0.19 19.54 -14.48
CA PRO A 88 -0.64 18.44 -15.32
C PRO A 88 0.48 17.42 -15.54
N ASP A 89 0.10 16.15 -15.54
CA ASP A 89 1.01 15.05 -15.81
C ASP A 89 1.65 15.23 -17.21
N PRO A 90 2.99 15.17 -17.33
CA PRO A 90 3.66 15.42 -18.61
C PRO A 90 3.37 14.35 -19.67
N GLU A 91 3.04 13.12 -19.26
CA GLU A 91 2.71 12.02 -20.17
C GLU A 91 1.22 12.02 -20.55
N LEU A 92 0.34 12.08 -19.55
CA LEU A 92 -1.09 11.88 -19.73
C LEU A 92 -1.90 13.18 -19.68
N GLY A 93 -1.29 14.29 -19.29
CA GLY A 93 -1.95 15.57 -19.10
C GLY A 93 -2.95 15.57 -17.93
N GLY A 94 -3.70 16.67 -17.81
CA GLY A 94 -4.81 16.80 -16.86
C GLY A 94 -4.42 16.95 -15.39
N LEU A 95 -5.40 17.45 -14.61
CA LEU A 95 -5.29 17.62 -13.17
C LEU A 95 -6.12 16.53 -12.44
N PRO A 96 -5.81 16.25 -11.16
CA PRO A 96 -4.68 16.77 -10.40
C PRO A 96 -3.35 16.24 -10.94
N GLY A 97 -2.26 16.93 -10.60
CA GLY A 97 -0.91 16.42 -10.84
C GLY A 97 -0.65 15.12 -10.07
N THR A 98 0.41 14.42 -10.47
CA THR A 98 0.82 13.17 -9.80
C THR A 98 1.18 13.39 -8.33
N CYS A 99 0.97 12.39 -7.50
CA CYS A 99 1.41 12.34 -6.12
C CYS A 99 1.51 10.90 -5.63
N ALA A 100 2.24 10.70 -4.52
CA ALA A 100 2.25 9.44 -3.80
C ALA A 100 1.92 9.69 -2.32
N HIS A 101 1.62 8.62 -1.58
CA HIS A 101 1.35 8.73 -0.15
C HIS A 101 2.63 8.78 0.66
N PHE A 102 3.66 8.07 0.18
CA PHE A 102 4.96 8.00 0.83
C PHE A 102 6.10 8.15 -0.17
N ILE A 103 7.22 8.67 0.34
CA ILE A 103 8.53 8.52 -0.29
C ILE A 103 9.46 7.86 0.74
N VAL A 104 10.15 6.80 0.32
CA VAL A 104 11.23 6.15 1.08
C VAL A 104 12.55 6.61 0.49
N ALA A 105 13.33 7.33 1.30
CA ALA A 105 14.65 7.82 0.89
C ALA A 105 15.71 6.71 0.97
N LYS A 106 16.84 6.86 0.26
CA LYS A 106 17.95 5.90 0.25
C LYS A 106 18.48 5.56 1.64
N ASN A 107 18.52 6.53 2.54
CA ASN A 107 18.93 6.30 3.93
C ASN A 107 17.87 5.59 4.81
N GLY A 108 16.76 5.17 4.22
CA GLY A 108 15.66 4.50 4.92
C GLY A 108 14.68 5.43 5.64
N THR A 109 14.81 6.75 5.52
CA THR A 109 13.81 7.67 6.08
C THR A 109 12.50 7.59 5.27
N ILE A 110 11.39 7.39 5.98
CA ILE A 110 10.05 7.33 5.38
C ILE A 110 9.39 8.69 5.54
N TYR A 111 8.95 9.28 4.43
CA TYR A 111 8.20 10.53 4.40
C TYR A 111 6.76 10.28 3.99
N GLN A 112 5.80 10.74 4.78
CA GLN A 112 4.39 10.73 4.41
C GLN A 112 3.99 12.10 3.85
N LEU A 113 3.37 12.10 2.67
CA LEU A 113 3.07 13.32 1.91
C LEU A 113 1.62 13.76 2.02
N VAL A 114 0.69 12.83 2.19
CA VAL A 114 -0.75 13.08 2.33
C VAL A 114 -1.37 12.15 3.37
N PRO A 115 -2.54 12.48 3.94
CA PRO A 115 -3.32 11.54 4.76
C PRO A 115 -3.69 10.28 3.98
N LEU A 116 -3.83 9.13 4.68
CA LEU A 116 -4.09 7.84 4.06
C LEU A 116 -5.54 7.63 3.61
N ASP A 117 -6.42 8.57 3.88
CA ASP A 117 -7.81 8.61 3.41
C ASP A 117 -8.01 9.54 2.19
N VAL A 118 -6.91 9.99 1.58
CA VAL A 118 -6.88 10.88 0.42
C VAL A 118 -6.37 10.11 -0.79
N MET A 119 -7.06 10.19 -1.93
CA MET A 119 -6.57 9.62 -3.18
C MET A 119 -5.37 10.42 -3.70
N CYS A 120 -4.37 9.72 -4.20
CA CYS A 120 -3.25 10.26 -4.97
C CYS A 120 -3.25 9.70 -6.39
N ARG A 121 -2.83 10.50 -7.36
CA ARG A 121 -2.66 10.06 -8.74
C ARG A 121 -1.26 9.53 -8.95
N HIS A 122 -1.10 8.20 -8.94
CA HIS A 122 0.19 7.51 -9.11
C HIS A 122 0.08 6.26 -9.98
N THR A 123 -1.12 5.68 -10.15
CA THR A 123 -1.32 4.45 -10.94
C THR A 123 -2.67 4.50 -11.62
N VAL A 124 -2.68 4.57 -12.94
CA VAL A 124 -3.92 4.51 -13.73
C VAL A 124 -4.69 3.23 -13.40
N GLY A 125 -5.99 3.37 -13.25
CA GLY A 125 -6.86 2.22 -12.92
C GLY A 125 -6.92 1.85 -11.44
N LEU A 126 -6.01 2.37 -10.56
CA LEU A 126 -5.93 1.95 -9.16
C LEU A 126 -5.98 3.08 -8.13
N ASN A 127 -5.87 4.36 -8.53
CA ASN A 127 -5.79 5.48 -7.56
C ASN A 127 -6.96 5.54 -6.57
N TYR A 128 -8.11 4.98 -6.92
CA TYR A 128 -9.32 4.97 -6.06
C TYR A 128 -9.25 3.97 -4.89
N VAL A 129 -8.26 3.05 -4.90
CA VAL A 129 -8.10 1.99 -3.88
C VAL A 129 -6.65 1.77 -3.47
N ALA A 130 -5.69 2.48 -4.04
CA ALA A 130 -4.27 2.20 -3.83
C ALA A 130 -3.55 3.25 -2.99
N ILE A 131 -2.70 2.80 -2.07
CA ILE A 131 -1.63 3.58 -1.46
C ILE A 131 -0.40 3.45 -2.36
N GLY A 132 0.17 4.56 -2.83
CA GLY A 132 1.43 4.59 -3.57
C GLY A 132 2.61 4.85 -2.65
N ILE A 133 3.67 4.06 -2.81
CA ILE A 133 4.95 4.20 -2.11
C ILE A 133 6.03 4.39 -3.16
N GLU A 134 6.67 5.54 -3.15
CA GLU A 134 7.79 5.88 -4.02
C GLU A 134 9.12 5.58 -3.34
N HIS A 135 10.06 5.02 -4.06
CA HIS A 135 11.43 4.82 -3.60
C HIS A 135 12.35 5.77 -4.37
N VAL A 136 13.16 6.55 -3.67
CA VAL A 136 14.18 7.37 -4.34
C VAL A 136 15.18 6.44 -5.01
N GLY A 137 15.26 6.48 -6.33
CA GLY A 137 16.10 5.60 -7.13
C GLY A 137 15.63 5.49 -8.56
N THR A 138 16.38 4.77 -9.39
CA THR A 138 16.20 4.68 -10.84
C THR A 138 15.86 3.28 -11.34
N SER A 139 15.92 2.26 -10.48
CA SER A 139 15.60 0.89 -10.87
C SER A 139 15.20 0.00 -9.68
N ASP A 140 14.42 -1.03 -9.96
CA ASP A 140 14.03 -2.07 -9.00
C ASP A 140 15.26 -2.72 -8.35
N GLN A 141 16.30 -3.00 -9.14
CA GLN A 141 17.51 -3.69 -8.68
C GLN A 141 18.32 -2.82 -7.71
N GLU A 142 18.47 -1.54 -7.99
CA GLU A 142 19.10 -0.59 -7.08
C GLU A 142 18.43 -0.63 -5.71
N ILE A 143 17.11 -0.48 -5.68
CA ILE A 143 16.33 -0.43 -4.45
C ILE A 143 16.34 -1.77 -3.71
N LEU A 144 16.24 -2.89 -4.43
CA LEU A 144 16.30 -4.23 -3.83
C LEU A 144 17.65 -4.51 -3.14
N HIS A 145 18.73 -3.86 -3.58
CA HIS A 145 20.08 -4.03 -3.01
C HIS A 145 20.40 -2.99 -1.92
N ASP A 146 19.69 -1.88 -1.86
CA ASP A 146 19.85 -0.91 -0.77
C ASP A 146 19.21 -1.45 0.53
N LYS A 147 20.07 -1.83 1.48
CA LYS A 147 19.64 -2.45 2.74
C LYS A 147 18.79 -1.52 3.61
N ALA A 148 19.12 -0.23 3.65
CA ALA A 148 18.44 0.73 4.51
C ALA A 148 17.05 1.06 3.96
N GLN A 149 16.99 1.39 2.67
CA GLN A 149 15.75 1.70 1.98
C GLN A 149 14.81 0.50 1.94
N MET A 150 15.33 -0.69 1.59
CA MET A 150 14.53 -1.92 1.52
C MET A 150 13.94 -2.31 2.87
N ARG A 151 14.73 -2.22 3.96
CA ARG A 151 14.22 -2.50 5.31
C ARG A 151 13.07 -1.55 5.65
N ALA A 152 13.26 -0.25 5.46
CA ALA A 152 12.24 0.76 5.74
C ALA A 152 10.96 0.55 4.91
N SER A 153 11.12 0.23 3.63
CA SER A 153 10.00 -0.09 2.73
C SER A 153 9.21 -1.31 3.21
N LEU A 154 9.89 -2.40 3.56
CA LEU A 154 9.24 -3.61 4.06
C LEU A 154 8.52 -3.38 5.40
N GLU A 155 9.11 -2.63 6.33
CA GLU A 155 8.49 -2.26 7.61
C GLU A 155 7.23 -1.40 7.39
N LEU A 156 7.29 -0.40 6.49
CA LEU A 156 6.15 0.43 6.11
C LEU A 156 5.04 -0.41 5.51
N THR A 157 5.38 -1.24 4.53
CA THR A 157 4.40 -2.08 3.84
C THR A 157 3.79 -3.14 4.77
N ALA A 158 4.57 -3.72 5.69
CA ALA A 158 4.06 -4.65 6.70
C ALA A 158 3.02 -3.97 7.61
N TRP A 159 3.32 -2.75 8.08
CA TRP A 159 2.39 -1.97 8.89
C TRP A 159 1.12 -1.60 8.13
N LEU A 160 1.21 -1.13 6.88
CA LEU A 160 0.06 -0.77 6.03
C LEU A 160 -0.80 -2.00 5.69
N HIS A 161 -0.17 -3.13 5.33
CA HIS A 161 -0.81 -4.41 5.08
C HIS A 161 -1.70 -4.83 6.26
N TRP A 162 -1.16 -4.75 7.48
CA TRP A 162 -1.90 -5.07 8.70
C TRP A 162 -3.00 -4.04 8.99
N ARG A 163 -2.68 -2.74 8.95
CA ARG A 163 -3.58 -1.64 9.30
C ARG A 163 -4.84 -1.60 8.44
N PHE A 164 -4.72 -1.88 7.16
CA PHE A 164 -5.81 -1.82 6.19
C PHE A 164 -6.32 -3.20 5.75
N HIS A 165 -5.83 -4.27 6.37
CA HIS A 165 -6.17 -5.66 6.00
C HIS A 165 -5.95 -5.94 4.49
N ILE A 166 -4.93 -5.33 3.90
CA ILE A 166 -4.56 -5.51 2.50
C ILE A 166 -3.91 -6.89 2.34
N LYS A 167 -4.45 -7.73 1.47
CA LYS A 167 -3.88 -9.07 1.21
C LYS A 167 -2.51 -8.95 0.55
N LEU A 168 -1.60 -9.88 0.86
CA LEU A 168 -0.22 -9.84 0.35
C LEU A 168 -0.12 -9.83 -1.18
N HIS A 169 -1.04 -10.47 -1.88
CA HIS A 169 -1.08 -10.45 -3.35
C HIS A 169 -1.58 -9.10 -3.92
N ASN A 170 -2.10 -8.22 -3.08
CA ASN A 170 -2.45 -6.83 -3.43
C ASN A 170 -1.34 -5.83 -3.06
N VAL A 171 -0.15 -6.31 -2.67
CA VAL A 171 1.08 -5.55 -2.65
C VAL A 171 1.77 -5.80 -3.99
N ILE A 172 1.69 -4.84 -4.87
CA ILE A 172 2.06 -4.97 -6.27
C ILE A 172 3.05 -3.89 -6.70
N GLY A 173 3.78 -4.13 -7.77
CA GLY A 173 4.53 -3.11 -8.48
C GLY A 173 3.64 -2.38 -9.49
N HIS A 174 4.05 -1.18 -9.91
CA HIS A 174 3.32 -0.44 -10.94
C HIS A 174 3.15 -1.27 -12.22
N ASN A 175 4.20 -1.98 -12.62
CA ASN A 175 4.19 -2.88 -13.79
C ASN A 175 3.12 -3.99 -13.70
N GLU A 176 2.66 -4.33 -12.50
CA GLU A 176 1.62 -5.34 -12.27
C GLU A 176 0.19 -4.74 -12.23
N SER A 177 0.04 -3.43 -12.41
CA SER A 177 -1.24 -2.70 -12.22
C SER A 177 -2.38 -3.25 -13.06
N LEU A 178 -2.11 -3.59 -14.33
CA LEU A 178 -3.12 -4.14 -15.25
C LEU A 178 -3.63 -5.53 -14.85
N SER A 179 -2.84 -6.28 -14.08
CA SER A 179 -3.21 -7.62 -13.59
C SER A 179 -3.98 -7.59 -12.27
N SER A 180 -4.12 -6.42 -11.64
CA SER A 180 -4.82 -6.29 -10.37
C SER A 180 -6.33 -6.54 -10.55
N PRO A 181 -6.97 -7.34 -9.67
CA PRO A 181 -8.43 -7.52 -9.71
C PRO A 181 -9.21 -6.23 -9.39
N TYR A 182 -8.53 -5.21 -8.91
CA TYR A 182 -9.09 -3.89 -8.64
C TYR A 182 -8.88 -2.91 -9.79
N HIS A 183 -8.14 -3.29 -10.87
CA HIS A 183 -7.93 -2.39 -11.99
C HIS A 183 -9.26 -1.98 -12.61
N ARG A 184 -9.50 -0.68 -12.65
CA ARG A 184 -10.70 -0.07 -13.24
C ARG A 184 -10.33 1.23 -13.93
N GLU A 185 -10.42 1.27 -15.25
CA GLU A 185 -10.25 2.48 -16.03
C GLU A 185 -11.39 2.60 -17.03
N ARG A 186 -12.18 3.67 -16.92
CA ARG A 186 -13.33 3.93 -17.78
C ARG A 186 -12.98 4.76 -19.02
N TYR A 187 -11.89 5.53 -18.92
CA TYR A 187 -11.38 6.31 -20.03
C TYR A 187 -10.53 5.40 -20.93
N LYS A 188 -11.15 4.90 -21.99
CA LYS A 188 -10.58 3.87 -22.88
C LYS A 188 -9.14 4.13 -23.33
N PRO A 189 -8.72 5.39 -23.69
CA PRO A 189 -7.34 5.63 -24.10
C PRO A 189 -6.29 5.25 -23.05
N TRP A 190 -6.63 5.18 -21.75
CA TRP A 190 -5.73 4.84 -20.67
C TRP A 190 -5.94 3.42 -20.11
N ALA A 191 -6.87 2.66 -20.67
CA ALA A 191 -7.23 1.33 -20.12
C ALA A 191 -6.07 0.34 -20.05
N HIS A 192 -5.01 0.55 -20.82
CA HIS A 192 -3.82 -0.31 -20.87
C HIS A 192 -2.53 0.43 -20.47
N GLN A 193 -2.65 1.64 -19.90
CA GLN A 193 -1.48 2.39 -19.46
C GLN A 193 -0.89 1.75 -18.19
N THR A 194 0.41 1.55 -18.19
CA THR A 194 1.19 1.09 -17.05
C THR A 194 2.66 1.51 -17.24
N HIS A 195 3.45 1.42 -16.19
CA HIS A 195 4.88 1.74 -16.23
C HIS A 195 5.73 0.50 -15.98
N ALA A 196 7.04 0.64 -16.21
CA ALA A 196 7.98 -0.48 -16.11
C ALA A 196 8.52 -0.72 -14.70
N ASP A 197 8.22 0.17 -13.76
CA ASP A 197 8.72 0.11 -12.38
C ASP A 197 8.11 -1.05 -11.59
N TRP A 198 8.95 -1.69 -10.81
CA TRP A 198 8.64 -2.85 -9.99
C TRP A 198 8.03 -4.02 -10.78
N LYS A 199 8.85 -4.60 -11.64
CA LYS A 199 8.48 -5.74 -12.48
C LYS A 199 8.06 -6.95 -11.64
N HIS A 200 7.25 -7.80 -12.23
CA HIS A 200 6.74 -9.01 -11.57
C HIS A 200 7.85 -9.88 -10.93
N ALA A 201 8.99 -10.05 -11.60
CA ALA A 201 10.13 -10.82 -11.08
C ALA A 201 10.68 -10.21 -9.78
N ASP A 202 10.82 -8.88 -9.74
CA ASP A 202 11.34 -8.13 -8.60
C ASP A 202 10.33 -8.06 -7.47
N MET A 203 9.05 -7.91 -7.78
CA MET A 203 7.96 -8.00 -6.81
C MET A 203 7.83 -9.40 -6.18
N ARG A 204 8.21 -10.47 -6.86
CA ARG A 204 8.30 -11.81 -6.22
C ARG A 204 9.35 -11.82 -5.11
N ILE A 205 10.50 -11.16 -5.32
CA ILE A 205 11.58 -11.02 -4.32
C ILE A 205 11.08 -10.15 -3.16
N TYR A 206 10.49 -8.99 -3.46
CA TYR A 206 9.91 -8.08 -2.47
C TYR A 206 8.88 -8.78 -1.59
N ARG A 207 7.86 -9.42 -2.18
CA ARG A 207 6.82 -10.15 -1.44
C ARG A 207 7.36 -11.35 -0.65
N LYS A 208 8.43 -12.01 -1.11
CA LYS A 208 9.13 -13.06 -0.34
C LYS A 208 9.76 -12.48 0.93
N ARG A 209 10.45 -11.35 0.83
CA ARG A 209 11.06 -10.65 1.97
C ARG A 209 9.97 -10.15 2.94
N LEU A 210 8.90 -9.54 2.43
CA LEU A 210 7.76 -9.08 3.23
C LEU A 210 7.10 -10.23 3.99
N ARG A 211 6.91 -11.38 3.34
CA ARG A 211 6.35 -12.58 3.99
C ARG A 211 7.24 -13.07 5.13
N ALA A 212 8.56 -13.06 4.94
CA ALA A 212 9.51 -13.44 5.99
C ALA A 212 9.45 -12.48 7.19
N LEU A 213 9.36 -11.16 6.94
CA LEU A 213 9.21 -10.14 7.99
C LEU A 213 7.90 -10.33 8.76
N LEU A 214 6.78 -10.51 8.07
CA LEU A 214 5.47 -10.76 8.69
C LEU A 214 5.47 -12.03 9.54
N ALA A 215 6.18 -13.07 9.10
CA ALA A 215 6.34 -14.30 9.89
C ALA A 215 7.22 -14.08 11.13
N ALA A 216 8.20 -13.19 11.08
CA ALA A 216 9.00 -12.81 12.24
C ALA A 216 8.14 -12.09 13.30
N TYR A 217 7.33 -11.13 12.90
CA TYR A 217 6.40 -10.41 13.81
C TYR A 217 5.34 -11.31 14.48
N ARG A 218 4.99 -12.42 13.85
CA ARG A 218 4.04 -13.38 14.46
C ARG A 218 4.67 -14.24 15.56
N ARG A 219 6.01 -14.29 15.62
CA ARG A 219 6.76 -15.09 16.60
C ARG A 219 7.31 -14.26 17.76
N SER A 220 7.32 -12.94 17.63
CA SER A 220 7.71 -11.99 18.69
C SER A 220 6.53 -11.66 19.60
#